data_c84274957ab7c84693eb4519edfbeef4
#
_entry.id   c84274957ab7c84693eb4519edfbeef4
#
_cell.length_a   1.000
_cell.length_b   1.000
_cell.length_c   1.000
_cell.angle_alpha   90.00
_cell.angle_beta   90.00
_cell.angle_gamma   90.00
#
_symmetry.space_group_name_H-M   'P 1'
#
loop_
_entity.id
_entity.type
_entity.pdbx_description
1 polymer ?
#
loop_
_entity_poly.entity_id
_entity_poly.type
_entity_poly.pdbx_seq_one_letter_code
_entity_poly.pdbx_strand_id
1 'polypeptide(L)'
;MTIEYAELKSMPLKTGSSYVRPVQDFAERVNLSDPATTVMTDLNKVSVVSVRAKTSMDRANAKMIRYGVRMLLVLDDNEQVAGLLTATDVLGEKPMHFLQNMGGTHADIMVRDIMSTQRELQVLKLEDVQKSKVGSIV
;
A
#
# COMPACT_ATOMS: atom_id res chain seq x y z
N MET A 1 -44.04 -0.23 -6.69
CA MET A 1 -43.48 -0.63 -7.99
C MET A 1 -42.48 -1.76 -7.73
N THR A 2 -42.79 -2.91 -8.25
CA THR A 2 -41.89 -4.08 -8.10
C THR A 2 -40.90 -4.01 -9.27
N ILE A 3 -39.61 -3.99 -8.95
CA ILE A 3 -38.58 -4.06 -10.00
C ILE A 3 -38.35 -5.55 -10.29
N GLU A 4 -38.70 -5.98 -11.51
CA GLU A 4 -38.39 -7.33 -11.97
C GLU A 4 -36.98 -7.33 -12.58
N TYR A 5 -36.15 -8.22 -12.05
CA TYR A 5 -34.80 -8.47 -12.58
C TYR A 5 -34.85 -9.69 -13.46
N ALA A 6 -34.47 -9.55 -14.74
CA ALA A 6 -34.37 -10.67 -15.65
C ALA A 6 -33.19 -11.58 -15.26
N GLU A 7 -33.43 -12.86 -15.22
CA GLU A 7 -32.39 -13.87 -15.00
C GLU A 7 -31.46 -13.96 -16.22
N LEU A 8 -30.16 -13.90 -15.97
CA LEU A 8 -29.15 -14.03 -17.02
C LEU A 8 -28.91 -15.52 -17.30
N LYS A 9 -28.88 -15.87 -18.57
CA LYS A 9 -28.54 -17.23 -18.99
C LYS A 9 -27.04 -17.44 -18.94
N SER A 10 -26.63 -18.50 -18.27
CA SER A 10 -25.24 -18.96 -18.28
C SER A 10 -24.98 -19.84 -19.52
N MET A 11 -23.73 -19.91 -19.91
CA MET A 11 -23.26 -20.79 -20.97
C MET A 11 -21.93 -21.44 -20.60
N PRO A 12 -21.59 -22.62 -21.15
CA PRO A 12 -20.29 -23.23 -20.93
C PRO A 12 -19.15 -22.34 -21.47
N LEU A 13 -18.01 -22.32 -20.78
CA LEU A 13 -16.80 -21.68 -21.28
C LEU A 13 -16.30 -22.44 -22.52
N LYS A 14 -16.11 -21.71 -23.62
CA LYS A 14 -15.62 -22.33 -24.88
C LYS A 14 -14.17 -22.77 -24.72
N THR A 15 -13.86 -23.95 -25.30
CA THR A 15 -12.47 -24.44 -25.37
C THR A 15 -11.58 -23.44 -26.09
N GLY A 16 -10.41 -23.19 -25.55
CA GLY A 16 -9.47 -22.21 -26.12
C GLY A 16 -9.70 -20.75 -25.63
N SER A 17 -10.68 -20.55 -24.75
CA SER A 17 -10.85 -19.20 -24.11
C SER A 17 -9.63 -18.83 -23.31
N SER A 18 -9.27 -17.55 -23.39
CA SER A 18 -8.18 -16.96 -22.62
C SER A 18 -8.73 -15.81 -21.80
N TYR A 19 -7.85 -15.07 -21.14
CA TYR A 19 -8.21 -13.94 -20.32
C TYR A 19 -7.40 -12.70 -20.70
N VAL A 20 -7.97 -11.54 -20.44
CA VAL A 20 -7.26 -10.26 -20.60
C VAL A 20 -6.34 -10.10 -19.40
N ARG A 21 -5.04 -10.00 -19.67
CA ARG A 21 -4.06 -9.66 -18.66
C ARG A 21 -3.98 -8.13 -18.59
N PRO A 22 -4.40 -7.51 -17.47
CA PRO A 22 -4.18 -6.06 -17.33
C PRO A 22 -2.67 -5.81 -17.38
N VAL A 23 -2.27 -4.97 -18.32
CA VAL A 23 -0.89 -4.58 -18.48
C VAL A 23 -0.56 -3.54 -17.41
N GLN A 24 -0.27 -3.98 -16.21
CA GLN A 24 0.58 -3.22 -15.33
C GLN A 24 1.97 -3.85 -15.46
N ASP A 25 2.69 -3.37 -16.45
CA ASP A 25 4.04 -3.82 -16.70
C ASP A 25 4.98 -3.32 -15.59
N PHE A 26 4.95 -4.02 -14.46
CA PHE A 26 6.15 -4.03 -13.66
C PHE A 26 7.13 -4.96 -14.41
N ALA A 27 8.13 -4.37 -15.02
CA ALA A 27 9.18 -5.14 -15.67
C ALA A 27 9.78 -6.12 -14.64
N GLU A 28 9.78 -7.41 -14.97
CA GLU A 28 10.36 -8.44 -14.09
C GLU A 28 11.84 -8.20 -13.81
N ARG A 29 12.50 -7.46 -14.70
CA ARG A 29 13.90 -7.05 -14.57
C ARG A 29 14.03 -5.58 -14.93
N VAL A 30 14.76 -4.85 -14.09
CA VAL A 30 15.01 -3.42 -14.26
C VAL A 30 16.52 -3.17 -14.19
N ASN A 31 17.03 -2.39 -15.11
CA ASN A 31 18.42 -1.95 -15.12
C ASN A 31 18.54 -0.55 -14.50
N LEU A 32 19.71 -0.22 -13.98
CA LEU A 32 19.99 1.09 -13.41
C LEU A 32 19.82 2.23 -14.41
N SER A 33 19.92 1.94 -15.70
CA SER A 33 19.76 2.90 -16.80
C SER A 33 18.32 3.08 -17.27
N ASP A 34 17.39 2.29 -16.76
CA ASP A 34 15.97 2.40 -17.11
C ASP A 34 15.35 3.67 -16.47
N PRO A 35 14.26 4.21 -17.05
CA PRO A 35 13.59 5.36 -16.47
C PRO A 35 13.12 5.06 -15.04
N ALA A 36 13.30 6.02 -14.13
CA ALA A 36 12.88 5.88 -12.73
C ALA A 36 11.39 5.60 -12.56
N THR A 37 10.56 6.11 -13.45
CA THR A 37 9.11 5.86 -13.47
C THR A 37 8.75 4.38 -13.66
N THR A 38 9.65 3.56 -14.18
CA THR A 38 9.44 2.12 -14.35
C THR A 38 9.23 1.39 -13.03
N VAL A 39 9.86 1.87 -11.95
CA VAL A 39 9.77 1.27 -10.60
C VAL A 39 8.84 2.05 -9.65
N MET A 40 8.22 3.11 -10.15
CA MET A 40 7.33 3.96 -9.36
C MET A 40 5.91 3.40 -9.37
N THR A 41 5.25 3.43 -8.21
CA THR A 41 3.80 3.25 -8.13
C THR A 41 3.12 4.60 -8.33
N ASP A 42 2.33 4.73 -9.39
CA ASP A 42 1.62 5.97 -9.71
C ASP A 42 0.24 5.97 -9.05
N LEU A 43 0.07 6.78 -8.00
CA LEU A 43 -1.19 6.90 -7.27
C LEU A 43 -2.29 7.62 -8.05
N ASN A 44 -1.99 8.18 -9.22
CA ASN A 44 -3.02 8.64 -10.16
C ASN A 44 -3.67 7.48 -10.92
N LYS A 45 -3.00 6.33 -10.98
CA LYS A 45 -3.45 5.14 -11.72
C LYS A 45 -3.96 4.04 -10.82
N VAL A 46 -3.52 4.00 -9.56
CA VAL A 46 -3.92 3.00 -8.57
C VAL A 46 -4.39 3.70 -7.29
N SER A 47 -5.38 3.10 -6.64
CA SER A 47 -5.86 3.61 -5.36
C SER A 47 -4.85 3.30 -4.26
N VAL A 48 -4.54 4.30 -3.44
CA VAL A 48 -3.74 4.10 -2.24
C VAL A 48 -4.57 3.38 -1.17
N VAL A 49 -3.95 2.46 -0.46
CA VAL A 49 -4.55 1.84 0.72
C VAL A 49 -4.11 2.63 1.94
N SER A 50 -5.06 3.06 2.74
CA SER A 50 -4.81 3.93 3.90
C SER A 50 -5.43 3.38 5.17
N VAL A 51 -4.94 3.87 6.30
CA VAL A 51 -5.47 3.60 7.64
C VAL A 51 -5.45 4.88 8.47
N ARG A 52 -6.20 4.89 9.56
CA ARG A 52 -6.13 5.96 10.57
C ARG A 52 -5.02 5.67 11.58
N ALA A 53 -4.44 6.73 12.13
CA ALA A 53 -3.38 6.63 13.13
C ALA A 53 -3.81 5.89 14.40
N LYS A 54 -5.08 5.96 14.76
CA LYS A 54 -5.68 5.30 15.92
C LYS A 54 -6.13 3.86 15.67
N THR A 55 -5.93 3.34 14.46
CA THR A 55 -6.20 1.94 14.15
C THR A 55 -5.18 1.06 14.88
N SER A 56 -5.63 -0.11 15.38
CA SER A 56 -4.71 -1.07 15.98
C SER A 56 -3.72 -1.61 14.94
N MET A 57 -2.52 -1.93 15.41
CA MET A 57 -1.49 -2.54 14.56
C MET A 57 -1.99 -3.83 13.90
N ASP A 58 -2.71 -4.67 14.65
CA ASP A 58 -3.23 -5.94 14.14
C ASP A 58 -4.24 -5.74 13.01
N ARG A 59 -5.13 -4.75 13.13
CA ARG A 59 -6.09 -4.43 12.06
C ARG A 59 -5.39 -3.85 10.82
N ALA A 60 -4.38 -3.04 11.03
CA ALA A 60 -3.58 -2.51 9.92
C ALA A 60 -2.83 -3.63 9.19
N ASN A 61 -2.24 -4.57 9.94
CA ASN A 61 -1.57 -5.73 9.35
C ASN A 61 -2.56 -6.60 8.55
N ALA A 62 -3.74 -6.86 9.10
CA ALA A 62 -4.79 -7.59 8.40
C ALA A 62 -5.20 -6.89 7.10
N LYS A 63 -5.25 -5.56 7.09
CA LYS A 63 -5.54 -4.76 5.91
C LYS A 63 -4.45 -4.89 4.84
N MET A 64 -3.17 -4.86 5.24
CA MET A 64 -2.06 -5.11 4.30
C MET A 64 -2.16 -6.48 3.64
N ILE A 65 -2.47 -7.51 4.41
CA ILE A 65 -2.65 -8.87 3.92
C ILE A 65 -3.84 -8.94 2.96
N ARG A 66 -4.98 -8.36 3.35
CA ARG A 66 -6.21 -8.39 2.54
C ARG A 66 -6.03 -7.72 1.18
N TYR A 67 -5.34 -6.60 1.12
CA TYR A 67 -5.13 -5.84 -0.12
C TYR A 67 -3.84 -6.22 -0.85
N GLY A 68 -3.04 -7.12 -0.29
CA GLY A 68 -1.79 -7.55 -0.91
C GLY A 68 -0.75 -6.44 -1.02
N VAL A 69 -0.75 -5.50 -0.08
CA VAL A 69 0.19 -4.37 -0.03
C VAL A 69 1.11 -4.48 1.18
N ARG A 70 2.29 -3.88 1.09
CA ARG A 70 3.29 -3.87 2.16
C ARG A 70 3.46 -2.49 2.80
N MET A 71 2.67 -1.52 2.37
CA MET A 71 2.70 -0.15 2.86
C MET A 71 1.27 0.40 2.91
N LEU A 72 0.97 1.13 3.96
CA LEU A 72 -0.27 1.88 4.14
C LEU A 72 0.05 3.34 4.36
N LEU A 73 -0.71 4.21 3.71
CA LEU A 73 -0.69 5.62 4.02
C LEU A 73 -1.48 5.84 5.32
N VAL A 74 -0.92 6.55 6.28
CA VAL A 74 -1.61 6.87 7.53
C VAL A 74 -2.19 8.27 7.43
N LEU A 75 -3.50 8.38 7.61
CA LEU A 75 -4.24 9.65 7.51
C LEU A 75 -4.70 10.12 8.89
N ASP A 76 -4.71 11.43 9.06
CA ASP A 76 -5.31 12.08 10.22
C ASP A 76 -6.82 12.32 10.02
N ASP A 77 -7.45 12.95 11.01
CA ASP A 77 -8.90 13.22 10.97
C ASP A 77 -9.31 14.22 9.87
N ASN A 78 -8.36 14.97 9.33
CA ASN A 78 -8.56 15.91 8.22
C ASN A 78 -8.23 15.32 6.84
N GLU A 79 -8.08 13.99 6.75
CA GLU A 79 -7.68 13.30 5.51
C GLU A 79 -6.27 13.68 5.01
N GLN A 80 -5.44 14.21 5.89
CA GLN A 80 -4.05 14.56 5.57
C GLN A 80 -3.10 13.43 5.94
N VAL A 81 -1.97 13.35 5.25
CA VAL A 81 -0.95 12.33 5.51
C VAL A 81 -0.27 12.61 6.86
N ALA A 82 -0.48 11.72 7.80
CA ALA A 82 0.16 11.76 9.12
C ALA A 82 1.44 10.92 9.16
N GLY A 83 1.57 9.93 8.27
CA GLY A 83 2.74 9.07 8.23
C GLY A 83 2.58 7.91 7.25
N LEU A 84 3.53 6.98 7.34
CA LEU A 84 3.52 5.71 6.61
C LEU A 84 3.70 4.55 7.57
N LEU A 85 2.99 3.47 7.31
CA LEU A 85 3.18 2.20 7.98
C LEU A 85 3.61 1.15 6.95
N THR A 86 4.70 0.46 7.23
CA THR A 86 5.21 -0.60 6.37
C THR A 86 5.09 -1.96 7.05
N ALA A 87 5.15 -3.03 6.26
CA ALA A 87 5.22 -4.38 6.80
C ALA A 87 6.45 -4.57 7.71
N THR A 88 7.56 -3.92 7.41
CA THR A 88 8.76 -3.93 8.25
C THR A 88 8.51 -3.28 9.61
N ASP A 89 7.71 -2.22 9.69
CA ASP A 89 7.34 -1.61 10.96
C ASP A 89 6.57 -2.58 11.87
N VAL A 90 5.66 -3.35 11.27
CA VAL A 90 4.82 -4.31 12.01
C VAL A 90 5.59 -5.57 12.42
N LEU A 91 6.40 -6.11 11.52
CA LEU A 91 7.09 -7.39 11.70
C LEU A 91 8.48 -7.26 12.32
N GLY A 92 9.03 -6.05 12.38
CA GLY A 92 10.35 -5.78 12.93
C GLY A 92 10.34 -5.57 14.45
N GLU A 93 11.31 -4.82 14.94
CA GLU A 93 11.56 -4.62 16.37
C GLU A 93 10.74 -3.51 17.02
N LYS A 94 10.12 -2.62 16.24
CA LYS A 94 9.39 -1.46 16.78
C LYS A 94 8.27 -1.84 17.74
N PRO A 95 7.42 -2.86 17.49
CA PRO A 95 6.38 -3.25 18.43
C PRO A 95 6.96 -3.70 19.78
N MET A 96 8.03 -4.47 19.78
CA MET A 96 8.69 -4.93 21.00
C MET A 96 9.29 -3.76 21.78
N HIS A 97 10.00 -2.85 21.12
CA HIS A 97 10.56 -1.66 21.75
C HIS A 97 9.49 -0.78 22.36
N PHE A 98 8.36 -0.62 21.69
CA PHE A 98 7.22 0.14 22.21
C PHE A 98 6.69 -0.48 23.52
N LEU A 99 6.49 -1.80 23.55
CA LEU A 99 6.01 -2.51 24.74
C LEU A 99 7.01 -2.46 25.89
N GLN A 100 8.30 -2.52 25.62
CA GLN A 100 9.36 -2.40 26.64
C GLN A 100 9.34 -1.02 27.30
N ASN A 101 9.07 0.03 26.55
CA ASN A 101 9.11 1.41 27.04
C ASN A 101 7.79 1.85 27.69
N MET A 102 6.65 1.39 27.12
CA MET A 102 5.32 1.89 27.50
C MET A 102 4.50 0.86 28.29
N GLY A 103 4.90 -0.40 28.28
CA GLY A 103 4.11 -1.48 28.84
C GLY A 103 2.89 -1.82 27.98
N GLY A 104 2.01 -2.66 28.53
CA GLY A 104 0.81 -3.12 27.83
C GLY A 104 1.04 -4.42 27.07
N THR A 105 0.09 -4.76 26.22
CA THR A 105 0.12 -5.97 25.39
C THR A 105 0.22 -5.64 23.92
N HIS A 106 0.54 -6.64 23.11
CA HIS A 106 0.63 -6.50 21.65
C HIS A 106 -0.68 -5.95 21.05
N ALA A 107 -1.82 -6.32 21.61
CA ALA A 107 -3.13 -5.84 21.15
C ALA A 107 -3.36 -4.34 21.40
N ASP A 108 -2.61 -3.73 22.31
CA ASP A 108 -2.72 -2.30 22.63
C ASP A 108 -1.94 -1.40 21.69
N ILE A 109 -1.08 -1.94 20.84
CA ILE A 109 -0.27 -1.18 19.91
C ILE A 109 -1.15 -0.60 18.81
N MET A 110 -1.05 0.71 18.59
CA MET A 110 -1.72 1.42 17.51
C MET A 110 -0.73 1.75 16.38
N VAL A 111 -1.26 2.01 15.20
CA VAL A 111 -0.48 2.44 14.04
C VAL A 111 0.43 3.63 14.39
N ARG A 112 -0.11 4.63 15.09
CA ARG A 112 0.66 5.82 15.50
C ARG A 112 1.89 5.52 16.36
N ASP A 113 1.91 4.37 17.03
CA ASP A 113 2.99 3.99 17.95
C ASP A 113 4.23 3.48 17.21
N ILE A 114 4.05 2.99 15.97
CA ILE A 114 5.11 2.33 15.20
C ILE A 114 5.31 2.89 13.79
N MET A 115 4.44 3.77 13.31
CA MET A 115 4.55 4.39 11.98
C MET A 115 5.75 5.32 11.88
N SER A 116 6.21 5.58 10.66
CA SER A 116 7.05 6.73 10.37
C SER A 116 6.17 7.96 10.29
N THR A 117 6.50 9.00 11.06
CA THR A 117 5.69 10.24 11.11
C THR A 117 5.92 11.11 9.89
N GLN A 118 4.99 12.02 9.64
CA GLN A 118 5.09 12.97 8.53
C GLN A 118 6.39 13.77 8.55
N ARG A 119 6.92 14.09 9.74
CA ARG A 119 8.20 14.82 9.88
C ARG A 119 9.42 14.01 9.46
N GLU A 120 9.35 12.69 9.59
CA GLU A 120 10.44 11.78 9.21
C GLU A 120 10.44 11.47 7.72
N LEU A 121 9.32 11.71 7.02
CA LEU A 121 9.16 11.38 5.62
C LEU A 121 9.91 12.38 4.74
N GLN A 122 10.67 11.85 3.80
CA GLN A 122 11.28 12.60 2.72
C GLN A 122 10.59 12.23 1.42
N VAL A 123 10.39 13.21 0.56
CA VAL A 123 9.72 13.03 -0.72
C VAL A 123 10.59 13.54 -1.85
N LEU A 124 10.39 12.94 -3.02
CA LEU A 124 11.00 13.41 -4.26
C LEU A 124 9.96 14.15 -5.09
N LYS A 125 10.37 15.18 -5.79
CA LYS A 125 9.48 15.85 -6.75
C LYS A 125 9.25 14.95 -7.95
N LEU A 126 8.00 14.80 -8.35
CA LEU A 126 7.63 13.97 -9.51
C LEU A 126 8.38 14.40 -10.79
N GLU A 127 8.55 15.71 -11.00
CA GLU A 127 9.32 16.24 -12.14
C GLU A 127 10.73 15.71 -12.18
N ASP A 128 11.40 15.63 -11.03
CA ASP A 128 12.78 15.12 -10.93
C ASP A 128 12.81 13.61 -11.20
N VAL A 129 11.82 12.86 -10.68
CA VAL A 129 11.70 11.41 -10.91
C VAL A 129 11.48 11.10 -12.39
N GLN A 130 10.63 11.88 -13.07
CA GLN A 130 10.33 11.70 -14.50
C GLN A 130 11.56 11.90 -15.39
N LYS A 131 12.54 12.68 -14.94
CA LYS A 131 13.80 12.96 -15.66
C LYS A 131 14.95 12.05 -15.22
N SER A 132 14.74 11.25 -14.18
CA SER A 132 15.78 10.42 -13.56
C SER A 132 15.74 8.98 -14.05
N LYS A 133 16.81 8.25 -13.77
CA LYS A 133 16.94 6.82 -14.01
C LYS A 133 16.87 6.06 -12.69
N VAL A 134 16.59 4.76 -12.77
CA VAL A 134 16.53 3.88 -11.59
C VAL A 134 17.78 4.02 -10.73
N GLY A 135 18.96 4.09 -11.31
CA GLY A 135 20.23 4.25 -10.59
C GLY A 135 20.32 5.51 -9.72
N SER A 136 19.53 6.53 -10.01
CA SER A 136 19.50 7.76 -9.20
C SER A 136 18.60 7.65 -7.95
N ILE A 137 17.74 6.63 -7.89
CA ILE A 137 16.82 6.40 -6.78
C ILE A 137 17.38 5.36 -5.81
N VAL A 138 18.12 4.39 -6.32
CA VAL A 138 18.66 3.27 -5.53
C VAL A 138 19.82 3.69 -4.62
#